data_fb256d111f8e6cc94f7f98b4deb8df7e
#
_entry.id   fb256d111f8e6cc94f7f98b4deb8df7e
#
_cell.length_a   1.000
_cell.length_b   1.000
_cell.length_c   1.000
_cell.angle_alpha   90.00
_cell.angle_beta   90.00
_cell.angle_gamma   90.00
#
_symmetry.space_group_name_H-M   'P 1'
#
loop_
_entity.id
_entity.type
_entity.pdbx_description
1 polymer ?
#
loop_
_entity_poly.entity_id
_entity_poly.type
_entity_poly.pdbx_seq_one_letter_code
_entity_poly.pdbx_strand_id
1 'polypeptide(L)'
;KHVPDRLRRLYDIKGTKSPDHFHKELGHIMWEYIGMAREAAGLKKAIELIAELKKDFYKNLRVTGEFTAMNNELEKAARVADFIELADLMAHDALDRNESCGGHLRVESMTAEGEAKRDDEHFKYVSVWEYKGEDKAPELHKEELVFENIQLTQRSYK
;
A
#
# COMPACT_ATOMS: atom_id res chain seq x y z
N LYS A 1 10.97 -4.77 23.48
CA LYS A 1 10.34 -3.62 24.19
C LYS A 1 9.23 -2.95 23.37
N HIS A 2 9.34 -2.85 22.04
CA HIS A 2 8.39 -2.07 21.22
C HIS A 2 7.05 -2.76 20.92
N VAL A 3 7.02 -4.09 20.78
CA VAL A 3 5.79 -4.81 20.39
C VAL A 3 4.69 -4.74 21.47
N PRO A 4 4.98 -5.01 22.76
CA PRO A 4 3.97 -4.88 23.81
C PRO A 4 3.42 -3.44 23.91
N ASP A 5 4.27 -2.43 23.76
CA ASP A 5 3.88 -1.02 23.84
C ASP A 5 2.95 -0.63 22.69
N ARG A 6 3.24 -1.12 21.46
CA ARG A 6 2.38 -0.92 20.30
C ARG A 6 1.01 -1.57 20.47
N LEU A 7 0.96 -2.83 20.91
CA LEU A 7 -0.29 -3.53 21.18
C LEU A 7 -1.09 -2.85 22.28
N ARG A 8 -0.44 -2.36 23.33
CA ARG A 8 -1.09 -1.61 24.41
C ARG A 8 -1.72 -0.32 23.87
N ARG A 9 -1.00 0.44 23.06
CA ARG A 9 -1.54 1.65 22.42
C ARG A 9 -2.82 1.36 21.63
N LEU A 10 -2.85 0.29 20.82
CA LEU A 10 -4.04 -0.09 20.05
C LEU A 10 -5.20 -0.51 20.97
N TYR A 11 -4.91 -1.30 22.00
CA TYR A 11 -5.93 -1.76 22.96
C TYR A 11 -6.55 -0.62 23.77
N ASP A 12 -5.78 0.41 24.07
CA ASP A 12 -6.21 1.55 24.90
C ASP A 12 -7.03 2.59 24.13
N ILE A 13 -7.13 2.48 22.80
CA ILE A 13 -8.08 3.25 22.00
C ILE A 13 -9.50 2.77 22.35
N LYS A 14 -10.34 3.70 22.80
CA LYS A 14 -11.72 3.41 23.27
C LYS A 14 -12.77 3.99 22.31
N GLY A 15 -12.55 3.74 21.02
CA GLY A 15 -13.48 4.14 19.98
C GLY A 15 -14.71 3.23 19.86
N THR A 16 -15.34 3.27 18.69
CA THR A 16 -16.62 2.56 18.45
C THR A 16 -16.56 1.59 17.28
N LYS A 17 -15.45 1.57 16.49
CA LYS A 17 -15.33 0.80 15.26
C LYS A 17 -14.43 -0.40 15.47
N SER A 18 -14.87 -1.58 15.02
CA SER A 18 -14.08 -2.82 15.12
C SER A 18 -12.88 -2.83 14.14
N PRO A 19 -11.87 -3.68 14.38
CA PRO A 19 -10.80 -3.92 13.39
C PRO A 19 -11.36 -4.37 12.04
N ASP A 20 -12.38 -5.21 12.01
CA ASP A 20 -13.01 -5.70 10.77
C ASP A 20 -13.66 -4.56 9.96
N HIS A 21 -14.20 -3.52 10.62
CA HIS A 21 -14.70 -2.34 9.92
C HIS A 21 -13.60 -1.66 9.13
N PHE A 22 -12.48 -1.37 9.76
CA PHE A 22 -11.34 -0.71 9.11
C PHE A 22 -10.71 -1.57 8.02
N HIS A 23 -10.63 -2.88 8.23
CA HIS A 23 -10.13 -3.81 7.22
C HIS A 23 -11.00 -3.78 5.95
N LYS A 24 -12.33 -3.77 6.11
CA LYS A 24 -13.26 -3.70 4.98
C LYS A 24 -13.16 -2.37 4.23
N GLU A 25 -13.12 -1.26 4.96
CA GLU A 25 -12.99 0.07 4.35
C GLU A 25 -11.66 0.20 3.58
N LEU A 26 -10.55 -0.27 4.16
CA LEU A 26 -9.28 -0.33 3.45
C LEU A 26 -9.37 -1.20 2.21
N GLY A 27 -9.99 -2.37 2.32
CA GLY A 27 -10.21 -3.29 1.20
C GLY A 27 -10.98 -2.65 0.04
N HIS A 28 -12.01 -1.84 0.34
CA HIS A 28 -12.75 -1.09 -0.69
C HIS A 28 -11.88 -0.05 -1.39
N ILE A 29 -11.09 0.72 -0.63
CA ILE A 29 -10.15 1.69 -1.22
C ILE A 29 -9.14 0.99 -2.12
N MET A 30 -8.53 -0.09 -1.63
CA MET A 30 -7.53 -0.87 -2.38
C MET A 30 -8.11 -1.47 -3.67
N TRP A 31 -9.31 -2.04 -3.59
CA TRP A 31 -9.98 -2.64 -4.73
C TRP A 31 -10.33 -1.60 -5.80
N GLU A 32 -10.91 -0.48 -5.39
CA GLU A 32 -11.42 0.55 -6.30
C GLU A 32 -10.28 1.31 -7.01
N TYR A 33 -9.22 1.68 -6.29
CA TYR A 33 -8.21 2.61 -6.81
C TYR A 33 -6.83 1.99 -7.05
N ILE A 34 -6.49 0.86 -6.41
CA ILE A 34 -5.17 0.25 -6.45
C ILE A 34 -5.22 -1.18 -7.02
N GLY A 35 -6.39 -1.61 -7.49
CA GLY A 35 -6.64 -2.94 -8.04
C GLY A 35 -5.94 -3.21 -9.37
N MET A 36 -6.63 -3.87 -10.29
CA MET A 36 -6.03 -4.37 -11.54
C MET A 36 -5.60 -3.25 -12.49
N ALA A 37 -6.44 -2.25 -12.71
CA ALA A 37 -6.16 -1.11 -13.60
C ALA A 37 -6.07 0.16 -12.76
N ARG A 38 -4.93 0.82 -12.82
CA ARG A 38 -4.59 1.97 -11.98
C ARG A 38 -4.49 3.22 -12.83
N GLU A 39 -4.93 4.35 -12.30
CA GLU A 39 -4.76 5.66 -12.92
C GLU A 39 -4.25 6.69 -11.90
N ALA A 40 -3.55 7.72 -12.37
CA ALA A 40 -2.95 8.72 -11.48
C ALA A 40 -3.97 9.43 -10.59
N ALA A 41 -5.15 9.73 -11.12
CA ALA A 41 -6.24 10.38 -10.37
C ALA A 41 -6.76 9.47 -9.23
N GLY A 42 -7.02 8.20 -9.55
CA GLY A 42 -7.46 7.20 -8.57
C GLY A 42 -6.40 6.94 -7.48
N LEU A 43 -5.13 6.81 -7.86
CA LEU A 43 -4.03 6.61 -6.91
C LEU A 43 -3.86 7.80 -5.95
N LYS A 44 -3.96 9.05 -6.42
CA LYS A 44 -3.96 10.25 -5.57
C LYS A 44 -5.14 10.24 -4.60
N LYS A 45 -6.34 9.88 -5.10
CA LYS A 45 -7.53 9.75 -4.26
C LYS A 45 -7.38 8.67 -3.20
N ALA A 46 -6.78 7.52 -3.55
CA ALA A 46 -6.48 6.46 -2.59
C ALA A 46 -5.57 6.94 -1.46
N ILE A 47 -4.49 7.65 -1.77
CA ILE A 47 -3.56 8.22 -0.77
C ILE A 47 -4.31 9.11 0.23
N GLU A 48 -5.18 9.99 -0.26
CA GLU A 48 -6.00 10.84 0.61
C GLU A 48 -6.93 10.02 1.52
N LEU A 49 -7.66 9.05 0.93
CA LEU A 49 -8.61 8.20 1.67
C LEU A 49 -7.90 7.30 2.69
N ILE A 50 -6.73 6.73 2.35
CA ILE A 50 -5.92 5.93 3.29
C ILE A 50 -5.44 6.79 4.45
N ALA A 51 -4.99 8.02 4.19
CA ALA A 51 -4.58 8.95 5.25
C ALA A 51 -5.73 9.33 6.19
N GLU A 52 -6.95 9.54 5.65
CA GLU A 52 -8.16 9.78 6.45
C GLU A 52 -8.54 8.54 7.27
N LEU A 53 -8.52 7.35 6.65
CA LEU A 53 -8.78 6.08 7.32
C LEU A 53 -7.79 5.81 8.45
N LYS A 54 -6.51 6.09 8.24
CA LYS A 54 -5.46 6.00 9.26
C LYS A 54 -5.76 6.88 10.48
N LYS A 55 -6.14 8.12 10.26
CA LYS A 55 -6.54 9.06 11.33
C LYS A 55 -7.75 8.54 12.09
N ASP A 56 -8.76 8.04 11.37
CA ASP A 56 -9.97 7.48 11.98
C ASP A 56 -9.66 6.20 12.77
N PHE A 57 -8.79 5.33 12.25
CA PHE A 57 -8.34 4.12 12.93
C PHE A 57 -7.73 4.42 14.31
N TYR A 58 -6.76 5.29 14.37
CA TYR A 58 -6.10 5.64 15.64
C TYR A 58 -6.99 6.47 16.61
N LYS A 59 -8.11 6.99 16.13
CA LYS A 59 -9.10 7.72 16.96
C LYS A 59 -10.24 6.82 17.41
N ASN A 60 -10.75 5.96 16.55
CA ASN A 60 -12.05 5.30 16.73
C ASN A 60 -11.99 3.78 16.81
N LEU A 61 -10.78 3.17 16.79
CA LEU A 61 -10.62 1.74 16.99
C LEU A 61 -11.19 1.27 18.32
N ARG A 62 -11.91 0.16 18.31
CA ARG A 62 -12.40 -0.54 19.49
C ARG A 62 -11.93 -1.98 19.45
N VAL A 63 -11.05 -2.34 20.35
CA VAL A 63 -10.64 -3.74 20.60
C VAL A 63 -11.43 -4.26 21.81
N THR A 64 -12.13 -5.37 21.63
CA THR A 64 -12.84 -6.09 22.70
C THR A 64 -11.98 -7.22 23.27
N GLY A 65 -12.41 -7.80 24.41
CA GLY A 65 -11.67 -8.85 25.11
C GLY A 65 -10.62 -8.31 26.07
N GLU A 66 -9.82 -9.21 26.64
CA GLU A 66 -8.81 -8.87 27.63
C GLU A 66 -7.42 -8.72 26.99
N PHE A 67 -6.62 -7.79 27.50
CA PHE A 67 -5.28 -7.57 26.98
C PHE A 67 -4.30 -8.70 27.35
N THR A 68 -4.48 -9.30 28.51
CA THR A 68 -3.57 -10.32 29.07
C THR A 68 -3.90 -11.75 28.64
N ALA A 69 -5.01 -11.94 27.94
CA ALA A 69 -5.41 -13.22 27.35
C ALA A 69 -5.12 -13.27 25.85
N MET A 70 -5.26 -14.45 25.23
CA MET A 70 -5.27 -14.56 23.78
C MET A 70 -6.44 -13.76 23.23
N ASN A 71 -6.14 -12.76 22.41
CA ASN A 71 -7.11 -11.79 21.94
C ASN A 71 -7.01 -11.62 20.40
N ASN A 72 -7.89 -12.31 19.68
CA ASN A 72 -7.94 -12.27 18.22
C ASN A 72 -8.30 -10.87 17.68
N GLU A 73 -9.10 -10.09 18.42
CA GLU A 73 -9.44 -8.73 18.00
C GLU A 73 -8.22 -7.79 18.09
N LEU A 74 -7.38 -7.99 19.10
CA LEU A 74 -6.11 -7.26 19.21
C LEU A 74 -5.12 -7.66 18.10
N GLU A 75 -5.05 -8.95 17.77
CA GLU A 75 -4.24 -9.43 16.64
C GLU A 75 -4.70 -8.80 15.32
N LYS A 76 -6.01 -8.83 15.04
CA LYS A 76 -6.61 -8.19 13.85
C LYS A 76 -6.29 -6.69 13.82
N ALA A 77 -6.44 -5.99 14.94
CA ALA A 77 -6.13 -4.57 15.03
C ALA A 77 -4.66 -4.27 14.67
N ALA A 78 -3.74 -5.09 15.16
CA ALA A 78 -2.32 -4.96 14.84
C ALA A 78 -2.05 -5.19 13.35
N ARG A 79 -2.66 -6.21 12.75
CA ARG A 79 -2.54 -6.48 11.29
C ARG A 79 -3.14 -5.36 10.45
N VAL A 80 -4.31 -4.83 10.83
CA VAL A 80 -4.94 -3.72 10.10
C VAL A 80 -4.07 -2.47 10.16
N ALA A 81 -3.42 -2.19 11.29
CA ALA A 81 -2.45 -1.11 11.38
C ALA A 81 -1.30 -1.28 10.38
N ASP A 82 -0.75 -2.51 10.25
CA ASP A 82 0.29 -2.81 9.26
C ASP A 82 -0.22 -2.72 7.82
N PHE A 83 -1.45 -3.16 7.56
CA PHE A 83 -2.07 -3.08 6.23
C PHE A 83 -2.31 -1.64 5.79
N ILE A 84 -2.67 -0.72 6.70
CA ILE A 84 -2.82 0.69 6.39
C ILE A 84 -1.47 1.29 5.94
N GLU A 85 -0.38 1.00 6.65
CA GLU A 85 0.97 1.47 6.26
C GLU A 85 1.40 0.88 4.92
N LEU A 86 1.18 -0.42 4.70
CA LEU A 86 1.51 -1.07 3.43
C LEU A 86 0.68 -0.53 2.26
N ALA A 87 -0.61 -0.27 2.49
CA ALA A 87 -1.51 0.28 1.47
C ALA A 87 -1.07 1.68 1.02
N ASP A 88 -0.68 2.52 1.96
CA ASP A 88 -0.14 3.86 1.68
C ASP A 88 1.12 3.77 0.82
N LEU A 89 2.06 2.92 1.21
CA LEU A 89 3.30 2.69 0.46
C LEU A 89 3.03 2.14 -0.95
N MET A 90 2.11 1.19 -1.08
CA MET A 90 1.71 0.63 -2.38
C MET A 90 1.10 1.69 -3.30
N ALA A 91 0.29 2.60 -2.76
CA ALA A 91 -0.31 3.69 -3.53
C ALA A 91 0.74 4.68 -4.03
N HIS A 92 1.68 5.07 -3.18
CA HIS A 92 2.79 5.96 -3.53
C HIS A 92 3.71 5.34 -4.59
N ASP A 93 4.12 4.07 -4.42
CA ASP A 93 4.97 3.37 -5.39
C ASP A 93 4.27 3.21 -6.74
N ALA A 94 2.97 2.85 -6.73
CA ALA A 94 2.18 2.75 -7.95
C ALA A 94 1.98 4.10 -8.65
N LEU A 95 1.94 5.20 -7.91
CA LEU A 95 1.84 6.54 -8.46
C LEU A 95 3.17 7.01 -9.08
N ASP A 96 4.30 6.73 -8.42
CA ASP A 96 5.65 7.06 -8.92
C ASP A 96 5.97 6.30 -10.21
N ARG A 97 5.65 5.01 -10.27
CA ARG A 97 5.93 4.14 -11.42
C ARG A 97 4.90 4.31 -12.54
N ASN A 98 5.15 5.26 -13.43
CA ASN A 98 4.27 5.55 -14.56
C ASN A 98 4.59 4.70 -15.79
N GLU A 99 4.58 3.39 -15.63
CA GLU A 99 4.67 2.40 -16.69
C GLU A 99 3.70 1.26 -16.44
N SER A 100 3.54 0.34 -17.36
CA SER A 100 2.84 -0.93 -17.15
C SER A 100 3.80 -2.09 -17.27
N CYS A 101 4.09 -2.78 -16.17
CA CYS A 101 5.05 -3.88 -16.11
C CYS A 101 4.55 -4.98 -15.14
N GLY A 102 4.50 -6.22 -15.61
CA GLY A 102 4.04 -7.34 -14.81
C GLY A 102 2.59 -7.15 -14.34
N GLY A 103 2.37 -7.26 -13.02
CA GLY A 103 1.05 -7.04 -12.41
C GLY A 103 0.70 -5.56 -12.17
N HIS A 104 1.60 -4.63 -12.49
CA HIS A 104 1.36 -3.19 -12.40
C HIS A 104 0.86 -2.67 -13.74
N LEU A 105 -0.43 -2.36 -13.83
CA LEU A 105 -1.06 -1.81 -15.03
C LEU A 105 -1.52 -0.37 -14.78
N ARG A 106 -0.91 0.58 -15.51
CA ARG A 106 -1.31 1.98 -15.56
C ARG A 106 -2.06 2.24 -16.85
N VAL A 107 -3.31 2.72 -16.75
CA VAL A 107 -4.13 2.98 -17.94
C VAL A 107 -3.54 4.06 -18.86
N GLU A 108 -2.73 4.96 -18.30
CA GLU A 108 -1.99 5.98 -19.06
C GLU A 108 -0.77 5.40 -19.82
N SER A 109 -0.32 4.21 -19.44
CA SER A 109 0.85 3.53 -20.01
C SER A 109 0.43 2.24 -20.72
N MET A 110 -0.34 2.41 -21.80
CA MET A 110 -0.80 1.36 -22.68
C MET A 110 -0.45 1.69 -24.12
N THR A 111 -0.31 0.66 -24.96
CA THR A 111 -0.17 0.82 -26.42
C THR A 111 -1.50 1.24 -27.05
N ALA A 112 -1.48 1.67 -28.32
CA ALA A 112 -2.69 1.99 -29.06
C ALA A 112 -3.65 0.79 -29.20
N GLU A 113 -3.10 -0.42 -29.11
CA GLU A 113 -3.84 -1.69 -29.17
C GLU A 113 -4.34 -2.17 -27.80
N GLY A 114 -4.10 -1.40 -26.73
CA GLY A 114 -4.55 -1.73 -25.38
C GLY A 114 -3.65 -2.71 -24.63
N GLU A 115 -2.40 -2.93 -25.08
CA GLU A 115 -1.42 -3.75 -24.36
C GLU A 115 -0.63 -2.91 -23.36
N ALA A 116 -0.11 -3.54 -22.31
CA ALA A 116 0.75 -2.92 -21.32
C ALA A 116 2.03 -2.35 -21.97
N LYS A 117 2.31 -1.08 -21.71
CA LYS A 117 3.51 -0.39 -22.22
C LYS A 117 4.50 -0.18 -21.09
N ARG A 118 5.62 -0.90 -21.17
CA ARG A 118 6.76 -0.74 -20.25
C ARG A 118 7.64 0.43 -20.71
N ASP A 119 8.29 1.08 -19.77
CA ASP A 119 9.25 2.15 -20.04
C ASP A 119 10.62 1.80 -19.44
N ASP A 120 11.39 0.98 -20.19
CA ASP A 120 12.68 0.48 -19.75
C ASP A 120 13.76 1.57 -19.64
N GLU A 121 13.56 2.72 -20.27
CA GLU A 121 14.50 3.84 -20.20
C GLU A 121 14.45 4.52 -18.82
N HIS A 122 13.25 4.71 -18.28
CA HIS A 122 13.05 5.46 -17.05
C HIS A 122 12.81 4.58 -15.81
N PHE A 123 12.34 3.32 -15.99
CA PHE A 123 11.90 2.47 -14.88
C PHE A 123 12.66 1.14 -14.77
N LYS A 124 13.80 0.98 -15.43
CA LYS A 124 14.66 -0.21 -15.29
C LYS A 124 15.43 -0.21 -13.94
N TYR A 125 14.69 -0.17 -12.83
CA TYR A 125 15.24 -0.21 -11.48
C TYR A 125 14.29 -0.88 -10.50
N VAL A 126 14.83 -1.30 -9.35
CA VAL A 126 14.05 -1.69 -8.17
C VAL A 126 13.83 -0.46 -7.29
N SER A 127 12.57 -0.22 -6.90
CA SER A 127 12.22 0.79 -5.89
C SER A 127 12.50 0.23 -4.50
N VAL A 128 13.29 0.94 -3.70
CA VAL A 128 13.55 0.63 -2.30
C VAL A 128 13.08 1.80 -1.45
N TRP A 129 12.03 1.58 -0.67
CA TRP A 129 11.44 2.62 0.18
C TRP A 129 12.02 2.54 1.59
N GLU A 130 12.75 3.55 1.99
CA GLU A 130 13.32 3.64 3.34
C GLU A 130 12.31 4.28 4.30
N TYR A 131 12.02 3.59 5.40
CA TYR A 131 11.18 4.13 6.48
C TYR A 131 11.93 5.21 7.27
N LYS A 132 11.40 6.41 7.33
CA LYS A 132 12.02 7.57 8.00
C LYS A 132 11.36 7.94 9.34
N GLY A 133 10.33 7.22 9.77
CA GLY A 133 9.58 7.48 11.02
C GLY A 133 8.08 7.63 10.79
N GLU A 134 7.28 7.56 11.86
CA GLU A 134 5.80 7.53 11.82
C GLU A 134 5.17 8.77 11.13
N ASP A 135 5.81 9.94 11.25
CA ASP A 135 5.29 11.21 10.72
C ASP A 135 6.10 11.77 9.54
N LYS A 136 6.92 10.93 8.91
CA LYS A 136 7.76 11.33 7.78
C LYS A 136 7.41 10.54 6.54
N ALA A 137 7.45 11.22 5.40
CA ALA A 137 7.34 10.52 4.13
C ALA A 137 8.51 9.54 3.95
N PRO A 138 8.26 8.32 3.42
CA PRO A 138 9.33 7.39 3.11
C PRO A 138 10.23 7.96 2.01
N GLU A 139 11.50 7.58 2.01
CA GLU A 139 12.47 8.00 1.00
C GLU A 139 12.66 6.90 -0.05
N LEU A 140 12.50 7.27 -1.33
CA LEU A 140 12.70 6.34 -2.44
C LEU A 140 14.18 6.28 -2.83
N HIS A 141 14.76 5.10 -2.78
CA HIS A 141 16.05 4.76 -3.38
C HIS A 141 15.83 3.88 -4.60
N LYS A 142 16.69 4.04 -5.61
CA LYS A 142 16.60 3.29 -6.88
C LYS A 142 17.86 2.45 -7.04
N GLU A 143 17.66 1.16 -7.29
CA GLU A 143 18.74 0.24 -7.65
C GLU A 143 18.57 -0.17 -9.11
N GLU A 144 19.52 0.17 -9.96
CA GLU A 144 19.46 -0.15 -11.39
C GLU A 144 19.54 -1.66 -11.65
N LEU A 145 18.67 -2.13 -12.55
CA LEU A 145 18.69 -3.50 -13.00
C LEU A 145 19.71 -3.65 -14.15
N VAL A 146 20.75 -4.45 -13.91
CA VAL A 146 21.78 -4.80 -14.89
C VAL A 146 21.61 -6.26 -15.30
N PHE A 147 21.44 -6.51 -16.59
CA PHE A 147 21.28 -7.85 -17.15
C PHE A 147 22.51 -8.21 -17.98
N GLU A 148 23.32 -9.16 -17.50
CA GLU A 148 24.56 -9.58 -18.18
C GLU A 148 24.31 -10.40 -19.44
N ASN A 149 23.29 -11.26 -19.44
CA ASN A 149 23.06 -12.28 -20.46
C ASN A 149 21.71 -12.18 -21.17
N ILE A 150 20.91 -11.18 -20.85
CA ILE A 150 19.55 -11.02 -21.38
C ILE A 150 19.38 -9.60 -21.93
N GLN A 151 18.85 -9.48 -23.13
CA GLN A 151 18.40 -8.20 -23.66
C GLN A 151 16.92 -8.01 -23.34
N LEU A 152 16.56 -6.83 -22.88
CA LEU A 152 15.17 -6.47 -22.61
C LEU A 152 14.39 -6.39 -23.93
N THR A 153 13.27 -7.09 -24.00
CA THR A 153 12.35 -7.03 -25.12
C THR A 153 10.93 -6.77 -24.63
N GLN A 154 10.18 -5.96 -25.37
CA GLN A 154 8.76 -5.77 -25.11
C GLN A 154 8.01 -7.02 -25.55
N ARG A 155 7.18 -7.59 -24.67
CA ARG A 155 6.31 -8.71 -25.00
C ARG A 155 5.04 -8.18 -25.69
N SER A 156 4.67 -8.79 -26.80
CA SER A 156 3.35 -8.60 -27.43
C SER A 156 2.59 -9.93 -27.40
N TYR A 157 1.30 -9.85 -27.27
CA TYR A 157 0.37 -11.01 -27.29
C TYR A 157 -0.35 -11.15 -28.64
N LYS A 158 0.08 -10.42 -29.65
CA LYS A 158 -0.39 -10.52 -31.05
C LYS A 158 0.48 -11.48 -31.86
#